data_68f335b10251a341b158651d9121b002
#
_entry.id   68f335b10251a341b158651d9121b002
#
_cell.length_a   1.000
_cell.length_b   1.000
_cell.length_c   1.000
_cell.angle_alpha   90.00
_cell.angle_beta   90.00
_cell.angle_gamma   90.00
#
_symmetry.space_group_name_H-M   'P 1'
#
loop_
_entity.id
_entity.type
_entity.pdbx_description
1 polymer ?
#
loop_
_entity_poly.entity_id
_entity_poly.type
_entity_poly.pdbx_seq_one_letter_code
_entity_poly.pdbx_strand_id
1 'polypeptide(L)'
;MHVTQLRLLRFRIYQQAEVDLLPGVNLIVGENGAGKTSLLEAVATVALTRSPRTGTVSECASFHAQDMGISLTTDAAAVLEFRAQRHPDTGRWLRTIKENGSPVPPRQILGRLGVVIFWPEDLAMVKGGPEPRRRMLDVVLSQLYPAYAEAAVKCRRAVEQRSTMLRRVREGLDSREALEPWDRALVLHGGMVMSHRRQYLRDALPAVREAVSGIGERGQVEISYRPGLREATGDDFEEGIMRSIAMVRQEEVARGQSMVGPHRDDFDISLGDQPARQFASQGQQRTLVLALKVAEVRSHIRILGRSPLVMLDDVLSELDLRHREGLIGRLGSELQVEQTLITATEPRGISEEVGVAQTLLVSAGEVTAAPSAGGSAWRG
;
A
#
# COMPACT_ATOMS: atom_id res chain seq x y z
N MET A 1 12.18 -10.65 10.11
CA MET A 1 10.83 -11.00 10.65
C MET A 1 9.97 -11.44 9.48
N HIS A 2 9.56 -12.69 9.47
CA HIS A 2 8.71 -13.25 8.43
C HIS A 2 7.45 -13.88 9.05
N VAL A 3 6.44 -14.13 8.23
CA VAL A 3 5.20 -14.78 8.63
C VAL A 3 5.39 -16.29 8.52
N THR A 4 5.12 -17.02 9.62
CA THR A 4 5.20 -18.49 9.63
C THR A 4 3.85 -19.13 9.42
N GLN A 5 2.74 -18.45 9.78
CA GLN A 5 1.41 -18.99 9.60
C GLN A 5 0.39 -17.88 9.34
N LEU A 6 -0.54 -18.14 8.43
CA LEU A 6 -1.72 -17.33 8.14
C LEU A 6 -2.98 -18.15 8.47
N ARG A 7 -3.87 -17.59 9.30
CA ARG A 7 -5.21 -18.16 9.56
C ARG A 7 -6.29 -17.19 9.13
N LEU A 8 -7.28 -17.71 8.42
CA LEU A 8 -8.43 -16.96 7.93
C LEU A 8 -9.72 -17.55 8.51
N LEU A 9 -10.64 -16.67 8.84
CA LEU A 9 -12.00 -17.02 9.25
C LEU A 9 -12.97 -16.07 8.53
N ARG A 10 -13.85 -16.61 7.69
CA ARG A 10 -14.88 -15.86 6.93
C ARG A 10 -14.33 -14.62 6.22
N PHE A 11 -13.20 -14.78 5.56
CA PHE A 11 -12.53 -13.69 4.81
C PHE A 11 -12.62 -13.97 3.31
N ARG A 12 -13.23 -13.05 2.56
CA ARG A 12 -13.45 -13.19 1.11
C ARG A 12 -14.13 -14.54 0.79
N ILE A 13 -13.48 -15.38 -0.02
CA ILE A 13 -14.00 -16.71 -0.37
C ILE A 13 -13.69 -17.76 0.70
N TYR A 14 -12.79 -17.48 1.63
CA TYR A 14 -12.34 -18.42 2.65
C TYR A 14 -13.30 -18.46 3.82
N GLN A 15 -13.99 -19.60 4.02
CA GLN A 15 -14.76 -19.81 5.24
C GLN A 15 -13.83 -20.06 6.43
N GLN A 16 -12.84 -20.91 6.22
CA GLN A 16 -11.74 -21.16 7.12
C GLN A 16 -10.53 -21.62 6.30
N ALA A 17 -9.35 -21.10 6.59
CA ALA A 17 -8.10 -21.58 6.02
C ALA A 17 -6.97 -21.41 7.03
N GLU A 18 -6.02 -22.33 6.97
CA GLU A 18 -4.77 -22.28 7.72
C GLU A 18 -3.64 -22.62 6.74
N VAL A 19 -2.64 -21.73 6.67
CA VAL A 19 -1.57 -21.79 5.69
C VAL A 19 -0.25 -21.57 6.41
N ASP A 20 0.62 -22.57 6.39
CA ASP A 20 1.99 -22.42 6.84
C ASP A 20 2.84 -21.80 5.73
N LEU A 21 3.69 -20.84 6.10
CA LEU A 21 4.56 -20.11 5.20
C LEU A 21 6.02 -20.31 5.60
N LEU A 22 6.89 -20.47 4.61
CA LEU A 22 8.32 -20.66 4.81
C LEU A 22 9.09 -19.35 4.54
N PRO A 23 10.28 -19.17 5.13
CA PRO A 23 11.21 -18.16 4.67
C PRO A 23 11.60 -18.41 3.21
N GLY A 24 11.99 -17.35 2.49
CA GLY A 24 12.23 -17.42 1.05
C GLY A 24 10.95 -17.26 0.22
N VAL A 25 10.91 -17.85 -0.94
CA VAL A 25 9.82 -17.67 -1.91
C VAL A 25 8.72 -18.71 -1.70
N ASN A 26 7.51 -18.25 -1.44
CA ASN A 26 6.29 -19.05 -1.38
C ASN A 26 5.48 -18.80 -2.66
N LEU A 27 5.38 -19.79 -3.53
CA LEU A 27 4.63 -19.70 -4.78
C LEU A 27 3.20 -20.20 -4.57
N ILE A 28 2.22 -19.34 -4.81
CA ILE A 28 0.79 -19.59 -4.64
C ILE A 28 0.15 -19.75 -6.02
N VAL A 29 -0.24 -20.98 -6.35
CA VAL A 29 -0.73 -21.35 -7.69
C VAL A 29 -2.20 -21.73 -7.65
N GLY A 30 -2.94 -21.36 -8.67
CA GLY A 30 -4.34 -21.72 -8.83
C GLY A 30 -5.01 -20.93 -9.95
N GLU A 31 -6.20 -21.33 -10.34
CA GLU A 31 -6.98 -20.66 -11.37
C GLU A 31 -7.35 -19.21 -11.00
N ASN A 32 -7.78 -18.44 -11.99
CA ASN A 32 -8.32 -17.09 -11.75
C ASN A 32 -9.60 -17.20 -10.90
N GLY A 33 -9.69 -16.34 -9.88
CA GLY A 33 -10.82 -16.38 -8.93
C GLY A 33 -10.70 -17.42 -7.80
N ALA A 34 -9.68 -18.30 -7.80
CA ALA A 34 -9.46 -19.31 -6.77
C ALA A 34 -9.21 -18.76 -5.36
N GLY A 35 -8.79 -17.48 -5.25
CA GLY A 35 -8.54 -16.81 -3.96
C GLY A 35 -7.10 -16.42 -3.69
N LYS A 36 -6.18 -16.60 -4.63
CA LYS A 36 -4.75 -16.24 -4.50
C LYS A 36 -4.53 -14.80 -4.00
N THR A 37 -5.10 -13.84 -4.70
CA THR A 37 -5.07 -12.42 -4.33
C THR A 37 -5.64 -12.16 -2.94
N SER A 38 -6.66 -12.94 -2.52
CA SER A 38 -7.26 -12.80 -1.20
C SER A 38 -6.30 -13.24 -0.07
N LEU A 39 -5.41 -14.21 -0.30
CA LEU A 39 -4.36 -14.56 0.66
C LEU A 39 -3.38 -13.40 0.87
N LEU A 40 -2.91 -12.78 -0.23
CA LEU A 40 -2.04 -11.61 -0.15
C LEU A 40 -2.75 -10.43 0.53
N GLU A 41 -4.02 -10.20 0.16
CA GLU A 41 -4.85 -9.15 0.78
C GLU A 41 -5.01 -9.37 2.29
N ALA A 42 -5.16 -10.61 2.74
CA ALA A 42 -5.27 -10.93 4.15
C ALA A 42 -4.02 -10.54 4.93
N VAL A 43 -2.84 -10.94 4.45
CA VAL A 43 -1.55 -10.56 5.06
C VAL A 43 -1.41 -9.04 5.10
N ALA A 44 -1.67 -8.37 3.98
CA ALA A 44 -1.61 -6.92 3.89
C ALA A 44 -2.62 -6.23 4.83
N THR A 45 -3.83 -6.80 4.99
CA THR A 45 -4.87 -6.23 5.87
C THR A 45 -4.42 -6.18 7.32
N VAL A 46 -3.74 -7.20 7.81
CA VAL A 46 -3.18 -7.19 9.17
C VAL A 46 -2.03 -6.20 9.27
N ALA A 47 -1.05 -6.27 8.37
CA ALA A 47 0.13 -5.41 8.39
C ALA A 47 -0.20 -3.91 8.27
N LEU A 48 -1.17 -3.57 7.40
CA LEU A 48 -1.63 -2.19 7.15
C LEU A 48 -2.82 -1.79 8.03
N THR A 49 -3.34 -2.69 8.87
CA THR A 49 -4.54 -2.51 9.70
C THR A 49 -5.81 -2.14 8.92
N ARG A 50 -5.80 -2.36 7.63
CA ARG A 50 -6.91 -2.12 6.67
C ARG A 50 -6.63 -2.88 5.37
N SER A 51 -7.69 -3.24 4.66
CA SER A 51 -7.50 -3.79 3.32
C SER A 51 -6.84 -2.76 2.38
N PRO A 52 -5.85 -3.17 1.58
CA PRO A 52 -5.31 -2.34 0.52
C PRO A 52 -6.24 -2.20 -0.69
N ARG A 53 -7.25 -3.06 -0.83
CA ARG A 53 -8.14 -3.12 -2.01
C ARG A 53 -9.47 -2.42 -1.80
N THR A 54 -9.95 -2.33 -0.55
CA THR A 54 -11.23 -1.67 -0.22
C THR A 54 -11.14 -0.84 1.04
N GLY A 55 -11.90 0.26 1.08
CA GLY A 55 -12.12 1.05 2.30
C GLY A 55 -13.23 0.48 3.19
N THR A 56 -14.02 -0.47 2.69
CA THR A 56 -15.22 -1.00 3.33
C THR A 56 -14.95 -2.35 3.95
N VAL A 57 -14.97 -2.42 5.27
CA VAL A 57 -14.65 -3.66 6.02
C VAL A 57 -15.59 -4.82 5.65
N SER A 58 -16.88 -4.56 5.44
CA SER A 58 -17.86 -5.58 5.05
C SER A 58 -17.54 -6.28 3.72
N GLU A 59 -16.85 -5.61 2.81
CA GLU A 59 -16.42 -6.21 1.54
C GLU A 59 -15.30 -7.23 1.71
N CYS A 60 -14.61 -7.21 2.85
CA CYS A 60 -13.59 -8.20 3.18
C CYS A 60 -14.19 -9.50 3.75
N ALA A 61 -15.38 -9.43 4.34
CA ALA A 61 -16.05 -10.61 4.93
C ALA A 61 -16.60 -11.53 3.84
N SER A 62 -16.67 -12.83 4.14
CA SER A 62 -17.38 -13.80 3.30
C SER A 62 -18.86 -13.45 3.17
N PHE A 63 -19.47 -13.89 2.10
CA PHE A 63 -20.88 -13.58 1.82
C PHE A 63 -21.78 -14.03 3.00
N HIS A 64 -22.68 -13.15 3.45
CA HIS A 64 -23.56 -13.34 4.62
C HIS A 64 -22.87 -13.47 5.99
N ALA A 65 -21.56 -13.37 6.09
CA ALA A 65 -20.89 -13.43 7.38
C ALA A 65 -21.22 -12.20 8.24
N GLN A 66 -21.30 -12.40 9.56
CA GLN A 66 -21.50 -11.33 10.53
C GLN A 66 -20.21 -10.95 11.27
N ASP A 67 -19.16 -11.71 11.04
CA ASP A 67 -17.81 -11.49 11.57
C ASP A 67 -16.77 -12.08 10.64
N MET A 68 -15.53 -11.64 10.80
CA MET A 68 -14.37 -12.20 10.13
C MET A 68 -13.11 -12.05 10.97
N GLY A 69 -12.10 -12.87 10.68
CA GLY A 69 -10.82 -12.81 11.35
C GLY A 69 -9.67 -13.18 10.44
N ILE A 70 -8.54 -12.49 10.64
CA ILE A 70 -7.25 -12.80 10.04
C ILE A 70 -6.24 -12.84 11.16
N SER A 71 -5.41 -13.88 11.22
CA SER A 71 -4.32 -13.99 12.19
C SER A 71 -3.03 -14.35 11.48
N LEU A 72 -1.97 -13.62 11.79
CA LEU A 72 -0.61 -13.89 11.34
C LEU A 72 0.25 -14.28 12.54
N THR A 73 0.93 -15.40 12.45
CA THR A 73 2.01 -15.77 13.37
C THR A 73 3.35 -15.45 12.71
N THR A 74 4.28 -14.87 13.44
CA THR A 74 5.62 -14.52 12.95
C THR A 74 6.68 -15.47 13.52
N ASP A 75 7.88 -15.43 12.93
CA ASP A 75 9.07 -16.16 13.40
C ASP A 75 9.47 -15.84 14.86
N ALA A 76 9.12 -14.64 15.33
CA ALA A 76 9.28 -14.24 16.75
C ALA A 76 8.12 -14.71 17.63
N ALA A 77 7.26 -15.63 17.16
CA ALA A 77 6.05 -16.12 17.83
C ALA A 77 5.03 -15.02 18.20
N ALA A 78 5.15 -13.82 17.62
CA ALA A 78 4.13 -12.79 17.79
C ALA A 78 2.92 -13.11 16.92
N VAL A 79 1.73 -12.96 17.50
CA VAL A 79 0.44 -13.16 16.82
C VAL A 79 -0.21 -11.80 16.60
N LEU A 80 -0.36 -11.43 15.33
CA LEU A 80 -1.03 -10.19 14.90
C LEU A 80 -2.39 -10.54 14.32
N GLU A 81 -3.46 -9.90 14.81
CA GLU A 81 -4.81 -10.23 14.39
C GLU A 81 -5.57 -8.98 13.91
N PHE A 82 -6.32 -9.17 12.84
CA PHE A 82 -7.39 -8.27 12.41
C PHE A 82 -8.71 -8.99 12.56
N ARG A 83 -9.60 -8.45 13.39
CA ARG A 83 -10.95 -8.98 13.57
C ARG A 83 -11.96 -7.91 13.25
N ALA A 84 -13.07 -8.31 12.66
CA ALA A 84 -14.18 -7.41 12.44
C ALA A 84 -15.50 -8.14 12.70
N GLN A 85 -16.44 -7.44 13.29
CA GLN A 85 -17.76 -7.96 13.63
C GLN A 85 -18.83 -6.90 13.32
N ARG A 86 -19.95 -7.37 12.80
CA ARG A 86 -21.12 -6.53 12.57
C ARG A 86 -21.87 -6.34 13.89
N HIS A 87 -22.10 -5.07 14.24
CA HIS A 87 -22.89 -4.74 15.44
C HIS A 87 -24.37 -5.13 15.22
N PRO A 88 -24.99 -5.90 16.12
CA PRO A 88 -26.32 -6.44 15.88
C PRO A 88 -27.39 -5.37 15.67
N ASP A 89 -27.38 -4.31 16.48
CA ASP A 89 -28.41 -3.26 16.43
C ASP A 89 -28.19 -2.22 15.33
N THR A 90 -26.94 -1.84 15.08
CA THR A 90 -26.63 -0.74 14.13
C THR A 90 -26.24 -1.22 12.76
N GLY A 91 -25.94 -2.50 12.60
CA GLY A 91 -25.44 -3.09 11.36
C GLY A 91 -24.02 -2.62 10.96
N ARG A 92 -23.39 -1.76 11.76
CA ARG A 92 -22.04 -1.24 11.48
C ARG A 92 -20.98 -2.30 11.79
N TRP A 93 -19.97 -2.36 10.94
CA TRP A 93 -18.81 -3.19 11.19
C TRP A 93 -17.83 -2.50 12.14
N LEU A 94 -17.51 -3.19 13.23
CA LEU A 94 -16.52 -2.79 14.21
C LEU A 94 -15.27 -3.63 14.02
N ARG A 95 -14.13 -2.98 13.86
CA ARG A 95 -12.84 -3.65 13.72
C ARG A 95 -12.04 -3.57 15.01
N THR A 96 -11.33 -4.63 15.31
CA THR A 96 -10.39 -4.72 16.44
C THR A 96 -9.07 -5.28 15.93
N ILE A 97 -7.98 -4.64 16.29
CA ILE A 97 -6.62 -5.11 16.02
C ILE A 97 -6.08 -5.66 17.35
N LYS A 98 -5.42 -6.82 17.28
CA LYS A 98 -4.81 -7.42 18.47
C LYS A 98 -3.36 -7.81 18.21
N GLU A 99 -2.55 -7.74 19.25
CA GLU A 99 -1.21 -8.31 19.32
C GLU A 99 -1.18 -9.26 20.51
N ASN A 100 -0.86 -10.54 20.28
CA ASN A 100 -0.83 -11.60 21.29
C ASN A 100 -2.13 -11.67 22.12
N GLY A 101 -3.28 -11.59 21.42
CA GLY A 101 -4.60 -11.64 22.02
C GLY A 101 -5.10 -10.34 22.65
N SER A 102 -4.23 -9.35 22.90
CA SER A 102 -4.57 -8.08 23.53
C SER A 102 -4.93 -7.02 22.48
N PRO A 103 -6.03 -6.26 22.64
CA PRO A 103 -6.36 -5.17 21.74
C PRO A 103 -5.29 -4.08 21.77
N VAL A 104 -4.88 -3.63 20.59
CA VAL A 104 -3.90 -2.54 20.42
C VAL A 104 -4.37 -1.52 19.39
N PRO A 105 -3.97 -0.26 19.51
CA PRO A 105 -4.29 0.75 18.49
C PRO A 105 -3.57 0.44 17.17
N PRO A 106 -4.19 0.72 15.99
CA PRO A 106 -3.61 0.44 14.67
C PRO A 106 -2.18 0.94 14.49
N ARG A 107 -1.85 2.12 15.04
CA ARG A 107 -0.49 2.70 14.97
C ARG A 107 0.61 1.83 15.57
N GLN A 108 0.25 0.91 16.47
CA GLN A 108 1.21 0.03 17.15
C GLN A 108 1.58 -1.16 16.26
N ILE A 109 0.70 -1.54 15.33
CA ILE A 109 0.94 -2.62 14.36
C ILE A 109 1.64 -2.10 13.11
N LEU A 110 1.31 -0.87 12.67
CA LEU A 110 1.94 -0.27 11.49
C LEU A 110 3.46 -0.29 11.62
N GLY A 111 4.14 -0.88 10.64
CA GLY A 111 5.60 -1.05 10.63
C GLY A 111 6.12 -2.22 11.49
N ARG A 112 5.29 -2.96 12.25
CA ARG A 112 5.69 -4.22 12.92
C ARG A 112 6.07 -5.29 11.88
N LEU A 113 5.18 -5.54 10.94
CA LEU A 113 5.43 -6.32 9.75
C LEU A 113 5.44 -5.34 8.56
N GLY A 114 6.62 -5.04 8.01
CA GLY A 114 6.71 -4.26 6.78
C GLY A 114 6.19 -5.08 5.62
N VAL A 115 5.37 -4.48 4.76
CA VAL A 115 4.88 -5.14 3.54
C VAL A 115 5.05 -4.24 2.34
N VAL A 116 5.53 -4.80 1.23
CA VAL A 116 5.57 -4.15 -0.08
C VAL A 116 4.82 -5.04 -1.06
N ILE A 117 3.82 -4.47 -1.71
CA ILE A 117 2.92 -5.21 -2.57
C ILE A 117 3.01 -4.67 -3.98
N PHE A 118 3.14 -5.57 -4.94
CA PHE A 118 3.06 -5.30 -6.36
C PHE A 118 1.71 -5.81 -6.87
N TRP A 119 0.82 -4.89 -7.23
CA TRP A 119 -0.49 -5.20 -7.80
C TRP A 119 -0.50 -4.92 -9.29
N PRO A 120 -1.31 -5.61 -10.10
CA PRO A 120 -1.52 -5.24 -11.51
C PRO A 120 -2.01 -3.79 -11.66
N GLU A 121 -2.83 -3.32 -10.72
CA GLU A 121 -3.38 -1.97 -10.69
C GLU A 121 -2.33 -0.88 -10.40
N ASP A 122 -1.13 -1.23 -9.96
CA ASP A 122 -0.05 -0.28 -9.67
C ASP A 122 0.40 0.52 -10.91
N LEU A 123 0.12 0.03 -12.13
CA LEU A 123 0.29 0.80 -13.35
C LEU A 123 -0.45 2.14 -13.33
N ALA A 124 -1.52 2.25 -12.55
CA ALA A 124 -2.23 3.51 -12.35
C ALA A 124 -1.37 4.57 -11.63
N MET A 125 -0.28 4.21 -10.97
CA MET A 125 0.67 5.19 -10.40
C MET A 125 1.36 6.01 -11.49
N VAL A 126 1.60 5.44 -12.67
CA VAL A 126 2.20 6.15 -13.80
C VAL A 126 1.14 6.77 -14.70
N LYS A 127 0.12 5.99 -15.11
CA LYS A 127 -0.92 6.41 -16.06
C LYS A 127 -2.08 7.20 -15.45
N GLY A 128 -2.44 6.85 -14.21
CA GLY A 128 -3.67 7.28 -13.57
C GLY A 128 -3.65 8.72 -13.05
N GLY A 129 -4.75 9.09 -12.41
CA GLY A 129 -4.86 10.34 -11.67
C GLY A 129 -3.96 10.36 -10.42
N PRO A 130 -4.08 11.40 -9.60
CA PRO A 130 -3.22 11.56 -8.41
C PRO A 130 -3.56 10.59 -7.26
N GLU A 131 -4.74 9.98 -7.25
CA GLU A 131 -5.18 9.12 -6.13
C GLU A 131 -4.29 7.89 -5.88
N PRO A 132 -3.95 7.04 -6.91
CA PRO A 132 -3.03 5.92 -6.73
C PRO A 132 -1.66 6.35 -6.18
N ARG A 133 -1.14 7.50 -6.62
CA ARG A 133 0.15 8.04 -6.16
C ARG A 133 0.09 8.50 -4.71
N ARG A 134 -0.96 9.21 -4.30
CA ARG A 134 -1.17 9.55 -2.88
C ARG A 134 -1.33 8.33 -2.02
N ARG A 135 -2.09 7.32 -2.50
CA ARG A 135 -2.30 6.07 -1.78
C ARG A 135 -0.99 5.32 -1.55
N MET A 136 -0.12 5.24 -2.57
CA MET A 136 1.21 4.66 -2.44
C MET A 136 2.02 5.38 -1.36
N LEU A 137 2.09 6.72 -1.41
CA LEU A 137 2.77 7.50 -0.38
C LEU A 137 2.19 7.27 1.02
N ASP A 138 0.86 7.22 1.16
CA ASP A 138 0.21 7.00 2.45
C ASP A 138 0.49 5.59 3.00
N VAL A 139 0.55 4.57 2.13
CA VAL A 139 0.84 3.19 2.54
C VAL A 139 2.28 3.07 3.02
N VAL A 140 3.24 3.52 2.23
CA VAL A 140 4.66 3.38 2.57
C VAL A 140 5.04 4.24 3.77
N LEU A 141 4.64 5.52 3.78
CA LEU A 141 5.02 6.44 4.85
C LEU A 141 4.37 6.10 6.19
N SER A 142 3.15 5.54 6.18
CA SER A 142 2.50 5.09 7.43
C SER A 142 3.21 3.89 8.06
N GLN A 143 3.90 3.07 7.27
CA GLN A 143 4.70 1.96 7.78
C GLN A 143 6.08 2.43 8.29
N LEU A 144 6.68 3.42 7.61
CA LEU A 144 8.02 3.90 7.91
C LEU A 144 8.06 4.89 9.08
N TYR A 145 7.03 5.73 9.21
CA TYR A 145 7.02 6.85 10.14
C TYR A 145 5.71 6.90 10.96
N PRO A 146 5.75 6.51 12.24
CA PRO A 146 4.56 6.60 13.12
C PRO A 146 3.97 8.02 13.20
N ALA A 147 4.83 9.05 13.18
CA ALA A 147 4.41 10.46 13.18
C ALA A 147 3.61 10.81 11.92
N TYR A 148 4.00 10.28 10.75
CA TYR A 148 3.24 10.44 9.51
C TYR A 148 1.85 9.79 9.61
N ALA A 149 1.79 8.55 10.10
CA ALA A 149 0.52 7.83 10.23
C ALA A 149 -0.47 8.59 11.11
N GLU A 150 0.00 9.18 12.22
CA GLU A 150 -0.81 10.00 13.11
C GLU A 150 -1.25 11.30 12.43
N ALA A 151 -0.31 12.02 11.79
CA ALA A 151 -0.60 13.27 11.08
C ALA A 151 -1.59 13.06 9.93
N ALA A 152 -1.46 11.97 9.15
CA ALA A 152 -2.36 11.64 8.05
C ALA A 152 -3.80 11.40 8.52
N VAL A 153 -4.00 10.70 9.65
CA VAL A 153 -5.33 10.49 10.25
C VAL A 153 -5.94 11.81 10.72
N LYS A 154 -5.17 12.63 11.43
CA LYS A 154 -5.63 13.94 11.94
C LYS A 154 -5.91 14.92 10.79
N CYS A 155 -5.06 14.94 9.78
CA CYS A 155 -5.27 15.77 8.58
C CYS A 155 -6.54 15.36 7.82
N ARG A 156 -6.77 14.07 7.60
CA ARG A 156 -8.01 13.59 6.96
C ARG A 156 -9.24 14.06 7.73
N ARG A 157 -9.25 13.87 9.05
CA ARG A 157 -10.34 14.32 9.90
C ARG A 157 -10.54 15.85 9.81
N ALA A 158 -9.45 16.62 9.79
CA ALA A 158 -9.52 18.08 9.63
C ALA A 158 -10.18 18.46 8.30
N VAL A 159 -9.79 17.83 7.18
CA VAL A 159 -10.38 18.06 5.85
C VAL A 159 -11.86 17.71 5.79
N GLU A 160 -12.27 16.59 6.39
CA GLU A 160 -13.67 16.14 6.45
C GLU A 160 -14.54 17.12 7.26
N GLN A 161 -14.10 17.46 8.47
CA GLN A 161 -14.82 18.39 9.35
C GLN A 161 -14.86 19.80 8.76
N ARG A 162 -13.73 20.25 8.21
CA ARG A 162 -13.64 21.55 7.52
C ARG A 162 -14.60 21.61 6.33
N SER A 163 -14.69 20.57 5.52
CA SER A 163 -15.63 20.51 4.39
C SER A 163 -17.09 20.52 4.86
N THR A 164 -17.38 19.88 5.99
CA THR A 164 -18.70 19.93 6.62
C THR A 164 -19.02 21.33 7.10
N MET A 165 -18.08 22.01 7.77
CA MET A 165 -18.25 23.38 8.25
C MET A 165 -18.38 24.38 7.09
N LEU A 166 -17.61 24.22 6.00
CA LEU A 166 -17.75 25.05 4.79
C LEU A 166 -19.18 25.00 4.21
N ARG A 167 -19.82 23.83 4.21
CA ARG A 167 -21.23 23.68 3.76
C ARG A 167 -22.17 24.43 4.69
N ARG A 168 -22.00 24.31 6.01
CA ARG A 168 -22.83 24.99 7.01
C ARG A 168 -22.70 26.53 6.93
N VAL A 169 -21.48 27.02 6.72
CA VAL A 169 -21.20 28.45 6.46
C VAL A 169 -21.87 28.92 5.17
N ARG A 170 -21.81 28.15 4.11
CA ARG A 170 -22.51 28.44 2.84
C ARG A 170 -24.01 28.52 3.00
N GLU A 171 -24.60 27.68 3.85
CA GLU A 171 -26.01 27.60 4.15
C GLU A 171 -26.46 28.65 5.19
N GLY A 172 -25.52 29.47 5.72
CA GLY A 172 -25.79 30.48 6.72
C GLY A 172 -26.08 29.92 8.13
N LEU A 173 -25.78 28.65 8.37
CA LEU A 173 -25.99 27.96 9.65
C LEU A 173 -24.83 28.16 10.63
N ASP A 174 -23.67 28.58 10.17
CA ASP A 174 -22.50 28.89 10.98
C ASP A 174 -21.75 30.09 10.42
N SER A 175 -20.93 30.72 11.27
CA SER A 175 -20.09 31.85 10.87
C SER A 175 -18.74 31.36 10.29
N ARG A 176 -18.02 32.25 9.60
CA ARG A 176 -16.71 31.92 9.02
C ARG A 176 -15.64 31.60 10.06
N GLU A 177 -15.75 32.15 11.24
CA GLU A 177 -14.87 31.95 12.38
C GLU A 177 -14.90 30.47 12.86
N ALA A 178 -16.03 29.78 12.65
CA ALA A 178 -16.17 28.36 12.97
C ALA A 178 -15.21 27.44 12.14
N LEU A 179 -14.59 27.96 11.08
CA LEU A 179 -13.58 27.24 10.29
C LEU A 179 -12.20 27.24 10.96
N GLU A 180 -11.91 28.19 11.84
CA GLU A 180 -10.57 28.43 12.39
C GLU A 180 -9.92 27.20 13.06
N PRO A 181 -10.61 26.41 13.91
CA PRO A 181 -10.01 25.22 14.50
C PRO A 181 -9.59 24.17 13.46
N TRP A 182 -10.37 24.04 12.40
CA TRP A 182 -10.10 23.09 11.32
C TRP A 182 -9.02 23.60 10.37
N ASP A 183 -8.92 24.92 10.16
CA ASP A 183 -7.81 25.55 9.43
C ASP A 183 -6.48 25.30 10.15
N ARG A 184 -6.42 25.57 11.46
CA ARG A 184 -5.22 25.30 12.27
C ARG A 184 -4.82 23.82 12.23
N ALA A 185 -5.80 22.92 12.37
CA ALA A 185 -5.53 21.48 12.29
C ALA A 185 -5.03 21.05 10.91
N LEU A 186 -5.56 21.61 9.82
CA LEU A 186 -5.12 21.36 8.47
C LEU A 186 -3.70 21.91 8.22
N VAL A 187 -3.40 23.12 8.69
CA VAL A 187 -2.05 23.71 8.61
C VAL A 187 -1.04 22.80 9.27
N LEU A 188 -1.21 22.50 10.55
CA LEU A 188 -0.26 21.72 11.34
C LEU A 188 -0.08 20.28 10.76
N HIS A 189 -1.17 19.53 10.64
CA HIS A 189 -1.07 18.13 10.24
C HIS A 189 -0.86 17.96 8.74
N GLY A 190 -1.40 18.87 7.94
CA GLY A 190 -1.18 18.90 6.49
C GLY A 190 0.26 19.24 6.14
N GLY A 191 0.86 20.22 6.81
CA GLY A 191 2.27 20.57 6.66
C GLY A 191 3.20 19.40 6.94
N MET A 192 2.96 18.67 8.03
CA MET A 192 3.70 17.44 8.35
C MET A 192 3.57 16.37 7.25
N VAL A 193 2.36 16.11 6.75
CA VAL A 193 2.13 15.12 5.68
C VAL A 193 2.88 15.51 4.42
N MET A 194 2.78 16.76 3.97
CA MET A 194 3.46 17.25 2.77
C MET A 194 4.99 17.18 2.90
N SER A 195 5.53 17.54 4.06
CA SER A 195 6.96 17.48 4.34
C SER A 195 7.51 16.06 4.22
N HIS A 196 6.85 15.07 4.84
CA HIS A 196 7.27 13.67 4.74
C HIS A 196 7.16 13.14 3.31
N ARG A 197 6.10 13.48 2.57
CA ARG A 197 5.92 13.03 1.17
C ARG A 197 7.03 13.54 0.28
N ARG A 198 7.34 14.84 0.36
CA ARG A 198 8.41 15.45 -0.40
C ARG A 198 9.78 14.86 -0.05
N GLN A 199 10.07 14.72 1.24
CA GLN A 199 11.33 14.15 1.69
C GLN A 199 11.48 12.70 1.22
N TYR A 200 10.44 11.87 1.35
CA TYR A 200 10.47 10.50 0.88
C TYR A 200 10.76 10.40 -0.62
N LEU A 201 10.10 11.20 -1.45
CA LEU A 201 10.33 11.19 -2.91
C LEU A 201 11.74 11.60 -3.28
N ARG A 202 12.33 12.61 -2.58
CA ARG A 202 13.72 12.98 -2.74
C ARG A 202 14.67 11.83 -2.37
N ASP A 203 14.45 11.21 -1.22
CA ASP A 203 15.30 10.12 -0.70
C ASP A 203 15.18 8.82 -1.50
N ALA A 204 14.02 8.55 -2.10
CA ALA A 204 13.78 7.36 -2.92
C ALA A 204 14.31 7.50 -4.35
N LEU A 205 14.44 8.72 -4.87
CA LEU A 205 14.82 8.95 -6.28
C LEU A 205 16.13 8.29 -6.72
N PRO A 206 17.22 8.29 -5.95
CA PRO A 206 18.44 7.57 -6.34
C PRO A 206 18.21 6.06 -6.54
N ALA A 207 17.44 5.44 -5.65
CA ALA A 207 17.12 4.03 -5.74
C ALA A 207 16.20 3.72 -6.94
N VAL A 208 15.27 4.63 -7.27
CA VAL A 208 14.44 4.51 -8.47
C VAL A 208 15.29 4.58 -9.73
N ARG A 209 16.20 5.55 -9.83
CA ARG A 209 17.13 5.69 -10.97
C ARG A 209 17.99 4.46 -11.18
N GLU A 210 18.57 3.94 -10.10
CA GLU A 210 19.37 2.74 -10.14
C GLU A 210 18.55 1.52 -10.58
N ALA A 211 17.34 1.36 -10.06
CA ALA A 211 16.45 0.28 -10.45
C ALA A 211 16.07 0.33 -11.93
N VAL A 212 15.75 1.51 -12.46
CA VAL A 212 15.43 1.71 -13.89
C VAL A 212 16.64 1.38 -14.77
N SER A 213 17.81 1.90 -14.43
CA SER A 213 19.05 1.63 -15.16
C SER A 213 19.40 0.15 -15.17
N GLY A 214 19.24 -0.53 -14.04
CA GLY A 214 19.57 -1.96 -13.90
C GLY A 214 18.61 -2.91 -14.64
N ILE A 215 17.42 -2.45 -15.01
CA ILE A 215 16.49 -3.19 -15.89
C ILE A 215 16.81 -2.92 -17.38
N GLY A 216 17.79 -2.03 -17.65
CA GLY A 216 18.26 -1.74 -19.00
C GLY A 216 17.48 -0.65 -19.72
N GLU A 217 16.63 0.09 -19.04
CA GLU A 217 15.98 1.28 -19.60
C GLU A 217 16.98 2.44 -19.70
N ARG A 218 16.93 3.13 -20.83
CA ARG A 218 17.71 4.34 -21.11
C ARG A 218 16.88 5.56 -20.83
N GLY A 219 17.34 6.42 -19.95
CA GLY A 219 16.69 7.69 -19.62
C GLY A 219 16.84 8.03 -18.15
N GLN A 220 17.07 9.31 -17.88
CA GLN A 220 17.13 9.80 -16.52
C GLN A 220 15.71 9.92 -15.96
N VAL A 221 15.43 9.26 -14.83
CA VAL A 221 14.14 9.41 -14.14
C VAL A 221 14.19 10.61 -13.22
N GLU A 222 13.17 11.45 -13.29
CA GLU A 222 12.92 12.53 -12.34
C GLU A 222 11.55 12.34 -11.69
N ILE A 223 11.49 12.70 -10.41
CA ILE A 223 10.24 12.72 -9.64
C ILE A 223 10.10 14.12 -9.03
N SER A 224 9.01 14.79 -9.37
CA SER A 224 8.72 16.14 -8.88
C SER A 224 7.46 16.15 -8.03
N TYR A 225 7.58 16.48 -6.75
CA TYR A 225 6.43 16.63 -5.85
C TYR A 225 5.64 17.90 -6.15
N ARG A 226 4.32 17.76 -6.27
CA ARG A 226 3.37 18.85 -6.50
C ARG A 226 2.44 18.99 -5.30
N PRO A 227 2.72 19.90 -4.38
CA PRO A 227 1.87 20.13 -3.23
C PRO A 227 0.50 20.69 -3.67
N GLY A 228 -0.55 20.30 -2.97
CA GLY A 228 -1.91 20.80 -3.16
C GLY A 228 -2.11 22.24 -2.65
N LEU A 229 -1.24 23.16 -3.09
CA LEU A 229 -1.18 24.56 -2.73
C LEU A 229 -1.44 25.46 -3.95
N ARG A 230 -1.81 26.72 -3.71
CA ARG A 230 -1.97 27.73 -4.79
C ARG A 230 -0.66 28.40 -5.18
N GLU A 231 0.25 28.52 -4.23
CA GLU A 231 1.59 29.10 -4.43
C GLU A 231 2.66 28.17 -3.89
N ALA A 232 3.79 28.15 -4.57
CA ALA A 232 4.96 27.45 -4.07
C ALA A 232 5.60 28.28 -2.93
N THR A 233 5.72 27.66 -1.76
CA THR A 233 6.27 28.29 -0.54
C THR A 233 7.61 27.69 -0.13
N GLY A 234 8.37 27.18 -1.09
CA GLY A 234 9.64 26.51 -0.79
C GLY A 234 9.40 25.26 0.10
N ASP A 235 10.00 25.27 1.27
CA ASP A 235 9.99 24.15 2.21
C ASP A 235 9.01 24.32 3.38
N ASP A 236 8.40 25.49 3.54
CA ASP A 236 7.42 25.77 4.58
C ASP A 236 5.98 25.48 4.10
N PHE A 237 5.56 24.24 4.30
CA PHE A 237 4.21 23.85 3.92
C PHE A 237 3.12 24.36 4.87
N GLU A 238 3.43 24.66 6.12
CA GLU A 238 2.45 25.23 7.05
C GLU A 238 2.07 26.63 6.60
N GLU A 239 3.06 27.48 6.31
CA GLU A 239 2.83 28.80 5.74
C GLU A 239 2.12 28.70 4.38
N GLY A 240 2.53 27.75 3.52
CA GLY A 240 1.91 27.52 2.22
C GLY A 240 0.44 27.17 2.29
N ILE A 241 0.05 26.30 3.21
CA ILE A 241 -1.36 25.95 3.44
C ILE A 241 -2.11 27.19 3.94
N MET A 242 -1.57 27.90 4.91
CA MET A 242 -2.21 29.08 5.51
C MET A 242 -2.48 30.16 4.46
N ARG A 243 -1.48 30.53 3.65
CA ARG A 243 -1.64 31.50 2.55
C ARG A 243 -2.64 31.00 1.52
N SER A 244 -2.55 29.74 1.09
CA SER A 244 -3.45 29.18 0.11
C SER A 244 -4.92 29.14 0.59
N ILE A 245 -5.15 28.83 1.87
CA ILE A 245 -6.49 28.91 2.46
C ILE A 245 -7.05 30.34 2.40
N ALA A 246 -6.23 31.34 2.75
CA ALA A 246 -6.66 32.75 2.69
C ALA A 246 -7.08 33.15 1.27
N MET A 247 -6.30 32.75 0.25
CA MET A 247 -6.59 33.05 -1.16
C MET A 247 -7.87 32.44 -1.68
N VAL A 248 -8.19 31.19 -1.30
CA VAL A 248 -9.35 30.46 -1.85
C VAL A 248 -10.58 30.45 -0.92
N ARG A 249 -10.54 31.14 0.20
CA ARG A 249 -11.60 31.12 1.22
C ARG A 249 -13.01 31.31 0.66
N GLN A 250 -13.20 32.30 -0.22
CA GLN A 250 -14.50 32.58 -0.80
C GLN A 250 -14.97 31.45 -1.71
N GLU A 251 -14.05 30.89 -2.51
CA GLU A 251 -14.32 29.78 -3.43
C GLU A 251 -14.66 28.49 -2.65
N GLU A 252 -13.92 28.20 -1.56
CA GLU A 252 -14.19 27.05 -0.70
C GLU A 252 -15.57 27.14 -0.03
N VAL A 253 -15.96 28.30 0.46
CA VAL A 253 -17.31 28.53 1.00
C VAL A 253 -18.35 28.32 -0.09
N ALA A 254 -18.18 28.92 -1.27
CA ALA A 254 -19.12 28.75 -2.37
C ALA A 254 -19.28 27.28 -2.82
N ARG A 255 -18.19 26.50 -2.82
CA ARG A 255 -18.22 25.09 -3.19
C ARG A 255 -18.58 24.15 -2.04
N GLY A 256 -18.46 24.57 -0.80
CA GLY A 256 -18.70 23.76 0.39
C GLY A 256 -17.68 22.62 0.58
N GLN A 257 -16.44 22.82 0.12
CA GLN A 257 -15.39 21.80 0.22
C GLN A 257 -13.99 22.39 0.35
N SER A 258 -13.08 21.67 1.03
CA SER A 258 -11.69 22.04 1.15
C SER A 258 -10.95 21.86 -0.18
N MET A 259 -10.22 22.90 -0.61
CA MET A 259 -9.53 22.96 -1.90
C MET A 259 -8.01 22.98 -1.77
N VAL A 260 -7.51 23.05 -0.55
CA VAL A 260 -6.08 23.16 -0.22
C VAL A 260 -5.69 22.06 0.74
N GLY A 261 -4.50 21.49 0.55
CA GLY A 261 -3.91 20.54 1.48
C GLY A 261 -3.52 19.19 0.84
N PRO A 262 -3.00 18.23 1.65
CA PRO A 262 -2.40 16.99 1.13
C PRO A 262 -3.34 16.08 0.33
N HIS A 263 -4.65 16.21 0.50
CA HIS A 263 -5.64 15.51 -0.31
C HIS A 263 -5.69 15.98 -1.78
N ARG A 264 -5.00 17.05 -2.11
CA ARG A 264 -4.82 17.61 -3.46
C ARG A 264 -3.42 17.43 -4.02
N ASP A 265 -2.49 16.84 -3.23
CA ASP A 265 -1.13 16.58 -3.67
C ASP A 265 -1.07 15.65 -4.86
N ASP A 266 0.02 15.77 -5.58
CA ASP A 266 0.44 14.85 -6.61
C ASP A 266 1.96 14.78 -6.70
N PHE A 267 2.50 13.89 -7.51
CA PHE A 267 3.87 13.95 -8.00
C PHE A 267 3.91 13.51 -9.46
N ASP A 268 4.80 14.12 -10.22
CA ASP A 268 5.06 13.75 -11.59
C ASP A 268 6.28 12.86 -11.67
N ILE A 269 6.24 11.96 -12.64
CA ILE A 269 7.38 11.14 -13.05
C ILE A 269 7.70 11.51 -14.49
N SER A 270 8.96 11.82 -14.78
CA SER A 270 9.45 11.98 -16.13
C SER A 270 10.57 10.99 -16.45
N LEU A 271 10.70 10.66 -17.72
CA LEU A 271 11.77 9.83 -18.28
C LEU A 271 12.49 10.67 -19.36
N GLY A 272 13.71 11.08 -19.07
CA GLY A 272 14.33 12.20 -19.76
C GLY A 272 13.49 13.46 -19.58
N ASP A 273 13.30 14.23 -20.67
CA ASP A 273 12.52 15.46 -20.63
C ASP A 273 11.00 15.25 -20.82
N GLN A 274 10.53 13.99 -20.89
CA GLN A 274 9.15 13.69 -21.21
C GLN A 274 8.36 13.20 -20.00
N PRO A 275 7.13 13.72 -19.75
CA PRO A 275 6.25 13.20 -18.73
C PRO A 275 5.87 11.72 -18.99
N ALA A 276 6.20 10.83 -18.05
CA ALA A 276 5.96 9.40 -18.21
C ALA A 276 4.47 9.05 -18.42
N ARG A 277 3.58 9.81 -17.81
CA ARG A 277 2.13 9.60 -17.93
C ARG A 277 1.64 9.65 -19.38
N GLN A 278 2.24 10.51 -20.22
CA GLN A 278 1.79 10.76 -21.59
C GLN A 278 2.63 10.00 -22.63
N PHE A 279 3.92 9.84 -22.38
CA PHE A 279 4.88 9.42 -23.41
C PHE A 279 5.56 8.08 -23.13
N ALA A 280 5.53 7.57 -21.89
CA ALA A 280 6.14 6.28 -21.59
C ALA A 280 5.38 5.13 -22.27
N SER A 281 6.11 4.23 -22.93
CA SER A 281 5.57 2.97 -23.45
C SER A 281 5.04 2.08 -22.32
N GLN A 282 4.26 1.05 -22.62
CA GLN A 282 3.76 0.13 -21.60
C GLN A 282 4.90 -0.56 -20.82
N GLY A 283 5.97 -0.97 -21.52
CA GLY A 283 7.16 -1.52 -20.90
C GLY A 283 7.82 -0.54 -19.93
N GLN A 284 8.04 0.71 -20.37
CA GLN A 284 8.62 1.77 -19.54
C GLN A 284 7.75 2.09 -18.32
N GLN A 285 6.44 2.08 -18.46
CA GLN A 285 5.53 2.27 -17.32
C GLN A 285 5.66 1.14 -16.29
N ARG A 286 5.76 -0.12 -16.74
CA ARG A 286 6.02 -1.27 -15.86
C ARG A 286 7.36 -1.14 -15.17
N THR A 287 8.42 -0.79 -15.91
CA THR A 287 9.75 -0.54 -15.33
C THR A 287 9.70 0.54 -14.24
N LEU A 288 9.00 1.65 -14.47
CA LEU A 288 8.86 2.73 -13.49
C LEU A 288 8.13 2.27 -12.23
N VAL A 289 7.04 1.50 -12.37
CA VAL A 289 6.32 0.92 -11.23
C VAL A 289 7.22 -0.02 -10.44
N LEU A 290 7.91 -0.94 -11.11
CA LEU A 290 8.84 -1.86 -10.46
C LEU A 290 9.95 -1.11 -9.73
N ALA A 291 10.51 -0.06 -10.33
CA ALA A 291 11.55 0.76 -9.73
C ALA A 291 11.05 1.51 -8.47
N LEU A 292 9.83 2.04 -8.50
CA LEU A 292 9.20 2.65 -7.31
C LEU A 292 9.06 1.63 -6.18
N LYS A 293 8.63 0.41 -6.49
CA LYS A 293 8.46 -0.67 -5.51
C LYS A 293 9.80 -1.20 -4.96
N VAL A 294 10.82 -1.32 -5.78
CA VAL A 294 12.19 -1.64 -5.34
C VAL A 294 12.71 -0.55 -4.38
N ALA A 295 12.48 0.71 -4.71
CA ALA A 295 12.83 1.83 -3.83
C ALA A 295 12.03 1.81 -2.51
N GLU A 296 10.77 1.34 -2.52
CA GLU A 296 9.97 1.10 -1.33
C GLU A 296 10.60 0.03 -0.43
N VAL A 297 11.02 -1.12 -1.00
CA VAL A 297 11.74 -2.19 -0.26
C VAL A 297 13.03 -1.64 0.35
N ARG A 298 13.86 -0.93 -0.41
CA ARG A 298 15.08 -0.30 0.09
C ARG A 298 14.82 0.69 1.23
N SER A 299 13.73 1.43 1.14
CA SER A 299 13.34 2.39 2.19
C SER A 299 12.98 1.66 3.50
N HIS A 300 12.28 0.51 3.43
CA HIS A 300 12.02 -0.32 4.61
C HIS A 300 13.32 -0.81 5.25
N ILE A 301 14.24 -1.36 4.46
CA ILE A 301 15.53 -1.84 4.95
C ILE A 301 16.33 -0.71 5.59
N ARG A 302 16.44 0.44 4.91
CA ARG A 302 17.21 1.60 5.39
C ARG A 302 16.65 2.18 6.70
N ILE A 303 15.33 2.32 6.81
CA ILE A 303 14.69 3.06 7.90
C ILE A 303 14.34 2.15 9.07
N LEU A 304 13.82 0.94 8.79
CA LEU A 304 13.39 -0.02 9.81
C LEU A 304 14.47 -1.05 10.18
N GLY A 305 15.59 -1.11 9.43
CA GLY A 305 16.69 -2.06 9.65
C GLY A 305 16.32 -3.52 9.35
N ARG A 306 15.24 -3.76 8.60
CA ARG A 306 14.77 -5.11 8.25
C ARG A 306 14.05 -5.10 6.91
N SER A 307 14.11 -6.25 6.19
CA SER A 307 13.38 -6.40 4.95
C SER A 307 11.87 -6.50 5.19
N PRO A 308 11.04 -5.91 4.32
CA PRO A 308 9.61 -6.16 4.33
C PRO A 308 9.31 -7.54 3.76
N LEU A 309 8.12 -8.07 4.06
CA LEU A 309 7.51 -9.14 3.28
C LEU A 309 7.10 -8.57 1.92
N VAL A 310 7.63 -9.16 0.84
CA VAL A 310 7.31 -8.75 -0.53
C VAL A 310 6.19 -9.64 -1.07
N MET A 311 5.20 -9.04 -1.70
CA MET A 311 4.08 -9.75 -2.30
C MET A 311 3.92 -9.36 -3.77
N LEU A 312 3.87 -10.35 -4.67
CA LEU A 312 3.72 -10.17 -6.11
C LEU A 312 2.43 -10.84 -6.57
N ASP A 313 1.39 -10.04 -6.86
CA ASP A 313 0.10 -10.56 -7.29
C ASP A 313 0.02 -10.62 -8.82
N ASP A 314 0.24 -11.80 -9.37
CA ASP A 314 0.22 -12.14 -10.81
C ASP A 314 1.10 -11.23 -11.70
N VAL A 315 2.05 -10.51 -11.06
CA VAL A 315 2.90 -9.52 -11.76
C VAL A 315 3.89 -10.18 -12.69
N LEU A 316 4.40 -11.37 -12.31
CA LEU A 316 5.44 -12.06 -13.11
C LEU A 316 4.91 -12.55 -14.45
N SER A 317 3.61 -12.87 -14.56
CA SER A 317 2.97 -13.26 -15.82
C SER A 317 2.93 -12.13 -16.84
N GLU A 318 2.90 -10.89 -16.37
CA GLU A 318 2.85 -9.69 -17.21
C GLU A 318 4.22 -9.15 -17.62
N LEU A 319 5.30 -9.67 -17.04
CA LEU A 319 6.67 -9.23 -17.30
C LEU A 319 7.33 -10.12 -18.35
N ASP A 320 8.10 -9.51 -19.25
CA ASP A 320 9.04 -10.24 -20.07
C ASP A 320 10.19 -10.82 -19.22
N LEU A 321 10.97 -11.72 -19.81
CA LEU A 321 12.04 -12.45 -19.12
C LEU A 321 13.04 -11.50 -18.44
N ARG A 322 13.47 -10.43 -19.13
CA ARG A 322 14.47 -9.48 -18.60
C ARG A 322 13.97 -8.74 -17.37
N HIS A 323 12.73 -8.26 -17.39
CA HIS A 323 12.11 -7.55 -16.26
C HIS A 323 11.89 -8.50 -15.08
N ARG A 324 11.53 -9.77 -15.37
CA ARG A 324 11.32 -10.80 -14.36
C ARG A 324 12.62 -11.16 -13.64
N GLU A 325 13.67 -11.51 -14.40
CA GLU A 325 15.00 -11.80 -13.86
C GLU A 325 15.59 -10.60 -13.10
N GLY A 326 15.44 -9.39 -13.64
CA GLY A 326 15.89 -8.16 -12.99
C GLY A 326 15.20 -7.91 -11.65
N LEU A 327 13.89 -8.13 -11.54
CA LEU A 327 13.14 -7.98 -10.29
C LEU A 327 13.57 -9.04 -9.26
N ILE A 328 13.55 -10.30 -9.64
CA ILE A 328 13.85 -11.43 -8.75
C ILE A 328 15.29 -11.38 -8.25
N GLY A 329 16.25 -11.14 -9.16
CA GLY A 329 17.65 -10.98 -8.80
C GLY A 329 17.86 -9.86 -7.78
N ARG A 330 17.17 -8.73 -7.93
CA ARG A 330 17.26 -7.63 -6.96
C ARG A 330 16.63 -7.97 -5.61
N LEU A 331 15.47 -8.57 -5.59
CA LEU A 331 14.81 -8.96 -4.34
C LEU A 331 15.62 -9.99 -3.56
N GLY A 332 16.19 -10.99 -4.24
CA GLY A 332 16.95 -12.06 -3.63
C GLY A 332 18.39 -11.66 -3.29
N SER A 333 19.23 -11.43 -4.31
CA SER A 333 20.66 -11.25 -4.11
C SER A 333 21.07 -9.86 -3.63
N GLU A 334 20.38 -8.81 -4.10
CA GLU A 334 20.75 -7.42 -3.79
C GLU A 334 20.11 -6.94 -2.48
N LEU A 335 18.80 -7.15 -2.31
CA LEU A 335 18.04 -6.65 -1.15
C LEU A 335 17.89 -7.68 -0.04
N GLN A 336 18.25 -8.93 -0.27
CA GLN A 336 18.18 -10.03 0.71
C GLN A 336 16.81 -10.11 1.39
N VAL A 337 15.73 -10.06 0.59
CA VAL A 337 14.37 -10.14 1.11
C VAL A 337 14.17 -11.51 1.76
N GLU A 338 13.81 -11.50 3.06
CA GLU A 338 13.67 -12.71 3.86
C GLU A 338 12.50 -13.60 3.42
N GLN A 339 11.42 -12.99 2.92
CA GLN A 339 10.21 -13.71 2.50
C GLN A 339 9.49 -13.00 1.36
N THR A 340 9.08 -13.78 0.36
CA THR A 340 8.29 -13.31 -0.77
C THR A 340 7.10 -14.23 -1.00
N LEU A 341 5.91 -13.68 -1.20
CA LEU A 341 4.71 -14.39 -1.64
C LEU A 341 4.44 -14.04 -3.10
N ILE A 342 4.38 -15.04 -3.97
CA ILE A 342 4.14 -14.85 -5.41
C ILE A 342 2.88 -15.61 -5.80
N THR A 343 1.92 -14.94 -6.42
CA THR A 343 0.77 -15.61 -7.02
C THR A 343 0.98 -15.82 -8.52
N ALA A 344 0.53 -16.96 -9.02
CA ALA A 344 0.56 -17.29 -10.43
C ALA A 344 -0.62 -18.21 -10.81
N THR A 345 -0.97 -18.24 -12.08
CA THR A 345 -1.93 -19.23 -12.60
C THR A 345 -1.29 -20.57 -12.84
N GLU A 346 -0.02 -20.59 -13.25
CA GLU A 346 0.76 -21.79 -13.53
C GLU A 346 2.14 -21.72 -12.88
N PRO A 347 2.71 -22.84 -12.41
CA PRO A 347 4.03 -22.84 -11.78
C PRO A 347 5.18 -22.80 -12.80
N ARG A 348 4.90 -23.11 -14.09
CA ARG A 348 5.93 -23.23 -15.13
C ARG A 348 6.63 -21.89 -15.40
N GLY A 349 7.96 -21.91 -15.47
CA GLY A 349 8.81 -20.75 -15.74
C GLY A 349 9.13 -19.89 -14.50
N ILE A 350 8.39 -20.02 -13.39
CA ILE A 350 8.67 -19.27 -12.15
C ILE A 350 9.53 -20.11 -11.20
N SER A 351 9.21 -21.40 -11.05
CA SER A 351 9.92 -22.29 -10.12
C SER A 351 11.37 -22.57 -10.49
N GLU A 352 11.72 -22.48 -11.77
CA GLU A 352 13.08 -22.73 -12.28
C GLU A 352 13.98 -21.49 -12.16
N GLU A 353 13.38 -20.29 -12.28
CA GLU A 353 14.08 -19.01 -12.22
C GLU A 353 14.25 -18.49 -10.78
N VAL A 354 13.34 -18.88 -9.90
CA VAL A 354 13.27 -18.41 -8.50
C VAL A 354 13.44 -19.61 -7.59
N GLY A 355 14.41 -19.62 -6.71
CA GLY A 355 14.56 -20.67 -5.68
C GLY A 355 13.31 -20.73 -4.79
N VAL A 356 12.29 -21.49 -5.21
CA VAL A 356 10.98 -21.60 -4.50
C VAL A 356 11.15 -22.46 -3.26
N ALA A 357 10.85 -21.92 -2.08
CA ALA A 357 10.90 -22.63 -0.81
C ALA A 357 9.70 -23.58 -0.66
N GLN A 358 8.52 -23.17 -1.11
CA GLN A 358 7.33 -24.04 -1.20
C GLN A 358 6.36 -23.58 -2.28
N THR A 359 5.54 -24.51 -2.75
CA THR A 359 4.40 -24.22 -3.62
C THR A 359 3.10 -24.54 -2.89
N LEU A 360 2.16 -23.59 -2.91
CA LEU A 360 0.83 -23.72 -2.34
C LEU A 360 -0.19 -23.75 -3.47
N LEU A 361 -1.06 -24.76 -3.48
CA LEU A 361 -2.13 -24.90 -4.45
C LEU A 361 -3.42 -24.32 -3.86
N VAL A 362 -4.05 -23.43 -4.60
CA VAL A 362 -5.32 -22.78 -4.19
C VAL A 362 -6.43 -23.16 -5.14
N SER A 363 -7.49 -23.76 -4.60
CA SER A 363 -8.68 -24.15 -5.34
C SER A 363 -9.93 -23.91 -4.50
N ALA A 364 -10.88 -23.14 -5.03
CA ALA A 364 -12.19 -22.89 -4.42
C ALA A 364 -12.17 -22.52 -2.91
N GLY A 365 -11.17 -21.75 -2.46
CA GLY A 365 -11.04 -21.35 -1.05
C GLY A 365 -10.35 -22.39 -0.16
N GLU A 366 -9.79 -23.43 -0.73
CA GLU A 366 -8.90 -24.37 -0.04
C GLU A 366 -7.45 -24.13 -0.43
N VAL A 367 -6.55 -24.32 0.51
CA VAL A 367 -5.10 -24.16 0.31
C VAL A 367 -4.40 -25.44 0.75
N THR A 368 -3.60 -26.03 -0.14
CA THR A 368 -2.82 -27.22 0.16
C THR A 368 -1.37 -27.02 -0.25
N ALA A 369 -0.42 -27.55 0.52
CA ALA A 369 0.97 -27.57 0.10
C ALA A 369 1.15 -28.60 -1.01
N ALA A 370 1.79 -28.19 -2.13
CA ALA A 370 2.20 -29.16 -3.15
C ALA A 370 3.25 -30.11 -2.56
N PRO A 371 3.27 -31.39 -2.99
CA PRO A 371 4.36 -32.29 -2.61
C PRO A 371 5.71 -31.66 -2.96
N SER A 372 6.66 -31.67 -2.02
CA SER A 372 8.03 -31.21 -2.28
C SER A 372 8.57 -31.97 -3.50
N ALA A 373 9.09 -31.24 -4.49
CA ALA A 373 9.67 -31.81 -5.73
C ALA A 373 10.99 -32.54 -5.44
N GLY A 374 10.91 -33.58 -4.63
CA GLY A 374 11.89 -34.63 -4.47
C GLY A 374 11.42 -35.85 -5.23
N GLY A 375 11.53 -35.86 -6.57
CA GLY A 375 11.20 -37.01 -7.42
C GLY A 375 10.09 -36.70 -8.43
N SER A 376 10.49 -36.47 -9.67
CA SER A 376 9.75 -36.72 -10.94
C SER A 376 8.26 -37.11 -10.86
N ALA A 377 7.37 -36.17 -10.69
CA ALA A 377 5.94 -36.41 -10.83
C ALA A 377 5.17 -35.23 -11.44
N TRP A 378 5.72 -34.64 -12.49
CA TRP A 378 4.95 -33.81 -13.43
C TRP A 378 5.18 -34.34 -14.85
N ARG A 379 4.66 -35.57 -15.08
CA ARG A 379 4.38 -36.10 -16.43
C ARG A 379 2.88 -36.38 -16.49
N GLY A 380 2.16 -35.49 -17.15
CA GLY A 380 0.75 -35.64 -17.44
C GLY A 380 0.26 -34.42 -18.20
#